data_88d3f57b2c6dc574ae122b15f05e44fe
#
_entry.id   88d3f57b2c6dc574ae122b15f05e44fe
#
_cell.length_a   1.000
_cell.length_b   1.000
_cell.length_c   1.000
_cell.angle_alpha   90.00
_cell.angle_beta   90.00
_cell.angle_gamma   90.00
#
_symmetry.space_group_name_H-M   'P 1'
#
loop_
_entity.id
_entity.type
_entity.pdbx_description
1 polymer ?
#
loop_
_entity_poly.entity_id
_entity_poly.type
_entity_poly.pdbx_seq_one_letter_code
_entity_poly.pdbx_strand_id
1 'polypeptide(L)'
;MLVHLSVHNYAIVEHLDLELATGMSVITGETGAGKSIMLDALGLTLGDRADSGAVRPGADKADILASFDVSAIAEARDWLAERDLEQDGPCILRRVITAEGRSRAYINGTPCPLGDLKSLGELLIDIHSQHEHQSLLKSETHRRLLDEYAGCQELARQVQLAAQRWKQTSQELERLSRSGDEQRARHQLLSYQLEELENLSLGENELESLEQEQKTLSNAESLLAACRQVVEMCSESDAGNVLSALNASLNRLTSFSGQPAALGEAVNLLSSAQIQVEEAIGELNRFVDHFDADPNRQQQVEERLDVIYSLARKHRVQPAELADLQQRLFDELEALNXDDEAVGRLGDELAAYARHYQEKAEELSRLRQAAAAPLAASVEQEMQRLGMPGGRFAIVLHPGDSAEPQANGLESVEFLVSANPGQPLKGLAKVASGGELSRISLAIQVITAQTSRIPTLVFDEVDVGIGGPTAEVVGQLLRRLGERGQVLTVTHLPQVAAQGHQHLFVHKERGSSETRTAVATLNKAQRIEEIARMLGGVDLTKESLAHAKKLVNLAAQN
;
A
#
# COMPACT_ATOMS: atom_id res chain seq x y z
N MET A 1 8.46 -26.21 17.87
CA MET A 1 9.42 -27.28 17.63
C MET A 1 8.89 -28.23 16.56
N LEU A 2 9.71 -28.59 15.57
CA LEU A 2 9.31 -29.53 14.52
C LEU A 2 9.26 -30.95 15.10
N VAL A 3 8.12 -31.62 15.01
CA VAL A 3 7.92 -32.95 15.57
C VAL A 3 7.79 -34.04 14.51
N HIS A 4 7.29 -33.70 13.32
CA HIS A 4 7.09 -34.69 12.26
C HIS A 4 7.16 -34.01 10.88
N LEU A 5 7.79 -34.73 9.94
CA LEU A 5 7.82 -34.35 8.53
C LEU A 5 7.41 -35.57 7.70
N SER A 6 6.41 -35.40 6.86
CA SER A 6 5.90 -36.41 5.95
C SER A 6 6.02 -35.91 4.52
N VAL A 7 6.63 -36.74 3.66
CA VAL A 7 6.88 -36.40 2.25
C VAL A 7 6.34 -37.54 1.38
N HIS A 8 5.46 -37.20 0.43
CA HIS A 8 4.89 -38.14 -0.52
C HIS A 8 5.13 -37.68 -1.96
N ASN A 9 5.71 -38.53 -2.77
CA ASN A 9 5.89 -38.35 -4.22
C ASN A 9 6.62 -37.05 -4.58
N TYR A 10 7.66 -36.74 -3.82
CA TYR A 10 8.48 -35.56 -4.04
C TYR A 10 9.86 -35.99 -4.55
N ALA A 11 10.25 -35.51 -5.73
CA ALA A 11 11.52 -35.81 -6.38
C ALA A 11 11.71 -37.32 -6.50
N ILE A 12 12.75 -37.91 -5.91
CA ILE A 12 13.01 -39.35 -5.92
C ILE A 12 12.35 -40.08 -4.74
N VAL A 13 11.67 -39.35 -3.86
CA VAL A 13 11.06 -39.91 -2.66
C VAL A 13 9.61 -40.29 -2.94
N GLU A 14 9.26 -41.57 -2.81
CA GLU A 14 7.88 -42.02 -2.88
C GLU A 14 7.14 -41.70 -1.57
N HIS A 15 7.75 -42.09 -0.45
CA HIS A 15 7.18 -41.86 0.88
C HIS A 15 8.30 -41.81 1.91
N LEU A 16 8.22 -40.77 2.78
CA LEU A 16 9.18 -40.56 3.85
C LEU A 16 8.45 -40.01 5.07
N ASP A 17 8.61 -40.66 6.22
CA ASP A 17 8.12 -40.18 7.50
C ASP A 17 9.32 -40.01 8.44
N LEU A 18 9.45 -38.82 8.99
CA LEU A 18 10.55 -38.43 9.84
C LEU A 18 10.01 -37.91 11.17
N GLU A 19 10.34 -38.58 12.26
CA GLU A 19 10.01 -38.12 13.60
C GLU A 19 11.24 -37.46 14.21
N LEU A 20 11.07 -36.28 14.75
CA LEU A 20 12.15 -35.43 15.25
C LEU A 20 11.99 -35.18 16.74
N ALA A 21 13.11 -35.18 17.44
CA ALA A 21 13.16 -34.96 18.89
C ALA A 21 13.82 -33.61 19.21
N THR A 22 13.72 -33.20 20.46
CA THR A 22 14.49 -32.08 21.00
C THR A 22 15.98 -32.35 20.93
N GLY A 23 16.79 -31.32 21.02
CA GLY A 23 18.24 -31.45 20.95
C GLY A 23 18.75 -31.35 19.52
N MET A 24 19.98 -31.83 19.33
CA MET A 24 20.63 -31.84 18.02
C MET A 24 20.36 -33.18 17.31
N SER A 25 19.66 -33.12 16.17
CA SER A 25 19.45 -34.27 15.28
C SER A 25 20.38 -34.14 14.09
N VAL A 26 21.24 -35.13 13.89
CA VAL A 26 22.12 -35.17 12.73
C VAL A 26 21.55 -36.11 11.68
N ILE A 27 21.66 -35.70 10.42
CA ILE A 27 21.21 -36.49 9.25
C ILE A 27 22.44 -36.84 8.44
N THR A 28 22.71 -38.13 8.33
CA THR A 28 23.80 -38.65 7.48
C THR A 28 23.20 -39.63 6.49
N GLY A 29 23.99 -40.09 5.56
CA GLY A 29 23.52 -41.08 4.61
C GLY A 29 24.42 -41.26 3.41
N GLU A 30 24.00 -42.16 2.55
CA GLU A 30 24.68 -42.44 1.29
C GLU A 30 24.68 -41.20 0.39
N THR A 31 25.73 -41.07 -0.40
CA THR A 31 25.85 -39.97 -1.37
C THR A 31 24.66 -39.96 -2.34
N GLY A 32 24.10 -38.80 -2.53
CA GLY A 32 22.96 -38.62 -3.42
C GLY A 32 21.93 -37.67 -2.85
N ALA A 33 20.88 -37.43 -3.59
CA ALA A 33 19.96 -36.33 -3.39
C ALA A 33 19.03 -36.46 -2.16
N GLY A 34 19.00 -37.60 -1.46
CA GLY A 34 18.02 -37.85 -0.40
C GLY A 34 18.07 -36.90 0.81
N LYS A 35 19.29 -36.52 1.22
CA LYS A 35 19.48 -35.68 2.40
C LYS A 35 18.97 -34.23 2.14
N SER A 36 19.33 -33.67 1.01
CA SER A 36 18.92 -32.32 0.63
C SER A 36 17.43 -32.25 0.31
N ILE A 37 16.89 -33.34 -0.25
CA ILE A 37 15.45 -33.41 -0.60
C ILE A 37 14.56 -33.18 0.63
N MET A 38 14.95 -33.71 1.80
CA MET A 38 14.18 -33.51 3.04
C MET A 38 14.10 -32.02 3.42
N LEU A 39 15.24 -31.33 3.30
CA LEU A 39 15.28 -29.89 3.63
C LEU A 39 14.55 -29.04 2.59
N ASP A 40 14.66 -29.43 1.31
CA ASP A 40 13.91 -28.77 0.23
C ASP A 40 12.40 -28.97 0.45
N ALA A 41 11.96 -30.15 0.81
CA ALA A 41 10.57 -30.47 1.12
C ALA A 41 10.08 -29.64 2.30
N LEU A 42 10.88 -29.56 3.36
CA LEU A 42 10.57 -28.73 4.53
C LEU A 42 10.40 -27.26 4.14
N GLY A 43 11.29 -26.76 3.29
CA GLY A 43 11.23 -25.39 2.77
C GLY A 43 9.92 -25.11 2.03
N LEU A 44 9.40 -26.09 1.31
CA LEU A 44 8.12 -25.94 0.60
C LEU A 44 6.96 -25.76 1.58
N THR A 45 6.98 -26.43 2.72
CA THR A 45 5.94 -26.22 3.76
C THR A 45 6.06 -24.86 4.44
N LEU A 46 7.20 -24.19 4.26
CA LEU A 46 7.47 -22.87 4.85
C LEU A 46 7.29 -21.72 3.84
N GLY A 47 6.75 -22.04 2.65
CA GLY A 47 6.42 -21.03 1.67
C GLY A 47 7.40 -20.84 0.53
N ASP A 48 8.38 -21.71 0.39
CA ASP A 48 9.34 -21.65 -0.73
C ASP A 48 8.63 -21.89 -2.06
N ARG A 49 9.22 -21.35 -3.11
CA ARG A 49 8.68 -21.46 -4.47
C ARG A 49 8.77 -22.92 -4.94
N ALA A 50 7.66 -23.44 -5.46
CA ALA A 50 7.58 -24.81 -5.98
C ALA A 50 7.93 -24.83 -7.47
N ASP A 51 8.75 -25.83 -7.84
CA ASP A 51 9.08 -26.13 -9.24
C ASP A 51 8.15 -27.27 -9.71
N SER A 52 7.65 -27.17 -10.93
CA SER A 52 6.81 -28.20 -11.54
C SER A 52 7.54 -29.56 -11.65
N GLY A 53 8.86 -29.52 -11.75
CA GLY A 53 9.69 -30.74 -11.75
C GLY A 53 9.85 -31.43 -10.39
N ALA A 54 9.28 -30.88 -9.34
CA ALA A 54 9.39 -31.39 -7.98
C ALA A 54 8.57 -32.67 -7.76
N VAL A 55 7.49 -32.86 -8.52
CA VAL A 55 6.63 -34.04 -8.38
C VAL A 55 7.37 -35.28 -8.94
N ARG A 56 7.32 -36.38 -8.19
CA ARG A 56 7.93 -37.66 -8.61
C ARG A 56 7.39 -38.06 -9.99
N PRO A 57 8.27 -38.48 -10.93
CA PRO A 57 7.81 -38.96 -12.24
C PRO A 57 6.79 -40.08 -12.10
N GLY A 58 5.66 -39.98 -12.78
CA GLY A 58 4.57 -40.93 -12.74
C GLY A 58 3.53 -40.69 -11.66
N ALA A 59 3.77 -39.74 -10.77
CA ALA A 59 2.81 -39.37 -9.73
C ALA A 59 1.98 -38.16 -10.15
N ASP A 60 0.74 -38.08 -9.66
CA ASP A 60 -0.18 -36.95 -9.96
C ASP A 60 0.16 -35.70 -9.16
N LYS A 61 0.67 -35.90 -7.95
CA LYS A 61 0.95 -34.78 -7.03
C LYS A 61 2.02 -35.17 -6.00
N ALA A 62 2.70 -34.16 -5.48
CA ALA A 62 3.53 -34.25 -4.29
C ALA A 62 2.76 -33.67 -3.11
N ASP A 63 2.83 -34.29 -1.95
CA ASP A 63 2.13 -33.89 -0.73
C ASP A 63 3.12 -33.90 0.43
N ILE A 64 3.33 -32.75 1.05
CA ILE A 64 4.33 -32.57 2.10
C ILE A 64 3.62 -31.95 3.33
N LEU A 65 3.83 -32.60 4.49
CA LEU A 65 3.29 -32.13 5.78
C LEU A 65 4.42 -31.95 6.77
N ALA A 66 4.41 -30.81 7.47
CA ALA A 66 5.30 -30.55 8.58
C ALA A 66 4.46 -30.26 9.81
N SER A 67 4.66 -30.98 10.92
CA SER A 67 3.94 -30.82 12.16
C SER A 67 4.83 -30.15 13.20
N PHE A 68 4.34 -29.09 13.80
CA PHE A 68 5.08 -28.30 14.79
C PHE A 68 4.32 -28.28 16.11
N ASP A 69 5.03 -28.53 17.20
CA ASP A 69 4.51 -28.28 18.55
C ASP A 69 4.68 -26.78 18.84
N VAL A 70 3.57 -26.05 18.85
CA VAL A 70 3.55 -24.59 19.05
C VAL A 70 3.21 -24.20 20.50
N SER A 71 3.07 -25.15 21.39
CA SER A 71 2.64 -24.89 22.78
C SER A 71 3.57 -23.91 23.52
N ALA A 72 4.85 -23.88 23.19
CA ALA A 72 5.85 -22.99 23.80
C ALA A 72 6.16 -21.75 22.93
N ILE A 73 5.48 -21.59 21.79
CA ILE A 73 5.74 -20.48 20.85
C ILE A 73 4.54 -19.51 20.88
N ALA A 74 4.55 -18.58 21.82
CA ALA A 74 3.44 -17.65 22.05
C ALA A 74 3.12 -16.83 20.80
N GLU A 75 4.14 -16.35 20.08
CA GLU A 75 3.95 -15.55 18.86
C GLU A 75 3.22 -16.32 17.77
N ALA A 76 3.55 -17.62 17.62
CA ALA A 76 2.88 -18.48 16.63
C ALA A 76 1.42 -18.74 17.02
N ARG A 77 1.17 -19.00 18.33
CA ARG A 77 -0.20 -19.21 18.82
C ARG A 77 -1.05 -17.95 18.62
N ASP A 78 -0.50 -16.78 18.90
CA ASP A 78 -1.20 -15.50 18.71
C ASP A 78 -1.49 -15.27 17.22
N TRP A 79 -0.53 -15.56 16.34
CA TRP A 79 -0.68 -15.46 14.89
C TRP A 79 -1.84 -16.33 14.39
N LEU A 80 -1.90 -17.58 14.89
CA LEU A 80 -2.96 -18.54 14.53
C LEU A 80 -4.33 -18.07 15.05
N ALA A 81 -4.38 -17.58 16.30
CA ALA A 81 -5.61 -17.11 16.94
C ALA A 81 -6.22 -15.91 16.20
N GLU A 82 -5.40 -14.97 15.79
CA GLU A 82 -5.82 -13.78 15.05
C GLU A 82 -6.50 -14.11 13.72
N ARG A 83 -6.22 -15.32 13.17
CA ARG A 83 -6.73 -15.76 11.87
C ARG A 83 -7.72 -16.93 11.96
N ASP A 84 -8.12 -17.28 13.18
CA ASP A 84 -9.04 -18.42 13.45
C ASP A 84 -8.50 -19.74 12.88
N LEU A 85 -7.18 -19.92 12.95
CA LEU A 85 -6.51 -21.14 12.46
C LEU A 85 -6.04 -22.05 13.59
N GLU A 86 -6.32 -21.73 14.85
CA GLU A 86 -5.93 -22.57 15.98
C GLU A 86 -6.62 -23.93 15.96
N GLN A 87 -5.91 -24.93 16.48
CA GLN A 87 -6.48 -26.26 16.70
C GLN A 87 -5.81 -26.91 17.91
N ASP A 88 -6.44 -27.94 18.44
CA ASP A 88 -5.86 -28.75 19.50
C ASP A 88 -4.76 -29.65 18.88
N GLY A 89 -3.62 -29.74 19.59
CA GLY A 89 -2.49 -30.52 19.13
C GLY A 89 -1.53 -29.75 18.22
N PRO A 90 -0.69 -30.45 17.47
CA PRO A 90 0.34 -29.81 16.67
C PRO A 90 -0.23 -28.97 15.53
N CYS A 91 0.49 -27.90 15.20
CA CYS A 91 0.22 -27.08 14.02
C CYS A 91 0.75 -27.79 12.78
N ILE A 92 -0.09 -27.99 11.78
CA ILE A 92 0.25 -28.72 10.57
C ILE A 92 0.33 -27.77 9.39
N LEU A 93 1.50 -27.66 8.79
CA LEU A 93 1.73 -26.94 7.53
C LEU A 93 1.79 -27.96 6.40
N ARG A 94 0.99 -27.75 5.37
CA ARG A 94 0.90 -28.70 4.25
C ARG A 94 1.06 -27.98 2.93
N ARG A 95 1.79 -28.64 2.04
CA ARG A 95 1.97 -28.15 0.67
C ARG A 95 1.64 -29.26 -0.31
N VAL A 96 0.79 -28.97 -1.29
CA VAL A 96 0.43 -29.91 -2.37
C VAL A 96 0.84 -29.28 -3.70
N ILE A 97 1.60 -30.03 -4.49
CA ILE A 97 2.08 -29.61 -5.81
C ILE A 97 1.60 -30.65 -6.83
N THR A 98 0.83 -30.21 -7.84
CA THR A 98 0.38 -31.12 -8.90
C THR A 98 1.45 -31.26 -9.98
N ALA A 99 1.38 -32.36 -10.75
CA ALA A 99 2.28 -32.61 -11.87
C ALA A 99 2.20 -31.51 -12.94
N GLU A 100 1.07 -30.80 -13.00
CA GLU A 100 0.83 -29.66 -13.91
C GLU A 100 1.44 -28.35 -13.41
N GLY A 101 2.02 -28.34 -12.19
CA GLY A 101 2.69 -27.19 -11.63
C GLY A 101 1.82 -26.31 -10.72
N ARG A 102 0.58 -26.69 -10.43
CA ARG A 102 -0.28 -25.98 -9.49
C ARG A 102 0.14 -26.28 -8.06
N SER A 103 0.14 -25.25 -7.23
CA SER A 103 0.59 -25.35 -5.84
C SER A 103 -0.53 -24.85 -4.91
N ARG A 104 -0.75 -25.59 -3.81
CA ARG A 104 -1.72 -25.21 -2.77
C ARG A 104 -1.05 -25.32 -1.41
N ALA A 105 -1.40 -24.41 -0.52
CA ALA A 105 -0.89 -24.35 0.83
C ALA A 105 -2.03 -24.44 1.84
N TYR A 106 -1.77 -25.12 2.97
CA TYR A 106 -2.76 -25.32 4.03
C TYR A 106 -2.10 -25.12 5.39
N ILE A 107 -2.84 -24.47 6.29
CA ILE A 107 -2.48 -24.37 7.71
C ILE A 107 -3.63 -25.00 8.48
N ASN A 108 -3.32 -26.06 9.22
CA ASN A 108 -4.30 -26.83 10.03
C ASN A 108 -5.54 -27.22 9.21
N GLY A 109 -5.28 -27.65 7.96
CA GLY A 109 -6.33 -28.11 7.06
C GLY A 109 -7.07 -27.03 6.29
N THR A 110 -6.86 -25.76 6.62
CA THR A 110 -7.49 -24.63 5.96
C THR A 110 -6.61 -24.09 4.84
N PRO A 111 -7.12 -23.96 3.60
CA PRO A 111 -6.35 -23.36 2.52
C PRO A 111 -5.93 -21.94 2.86
N CYS A 112 -4.72 -21.55 2.50
CA CYS A 112 -4.19 -20.23 2.81
C CYS A 112 -3.30 -19.73 1.68
N PRO A 113 -3.10 -18.40 1.58
CA PRO A 113 -2.11 -17.84 0.67
C PRO A 113 -0.70 -18.27 1.05
N LEU A 114 0.19 -18.36 0.06
CA LEU A 114 1.58 -18.75 0.28
C LEU A 114 2.29 -17.77 1.24
N GLY A 115 1.94 -16.49 1.19
CA GLY A 115 2.48 -15.48 2.11
C GLY A 115 2.17 -15.76 3.58
N ASP A 116 0.98 -16.30 3.87
CA ASP A 116 0.61 -16.69 5.23
C ASP A 116 1.45 -17.86 5.72
N LEU A 117 1.67 -18.84 4.85
CA LEU A 117 2.53 -19.98 5.17
C LEU A 117 3.95 -19.52 5.48
N LYS A 118 4.47 -18.58 4.71
CA LYS A 118 5.79 -17.99 4.89
C LYS A 118 5.88 -17.23 6.22
N SER A 119 4.88 -16.39 6.52
CA SER A 119 4.84 -15.60 7.75
C SER A 119 4.83 -16.48 9.00
N LEU A 120 4.00 -17.52 8.99
CA LEU A 120 3.97 -18.46 10.12
C LEU A 120 5.27 -19.26 10.21
N GLY A 121 5.78 -19.71 9.08
CA GLY A 121 7.03 -20.49 9.02
C GLY A 121 8.21 -19.74 9.65
N GLU A 122 8.29 -18.44 9.44
CA GLU A 122 9.35 -17.59 10.00
C GLU A 122 9.33 -17.54 11.54
N LEU A 123 8.17 -17.80 12.15
CA LEU A 123 8.03 -17.87 13.61
C LEU A 123 8.40 -19.24 14.18
N LEU A 124 8.40 -20.29 13.34
CA LEU A 124 8.54 -21.68 13.77
C LEU A 124 9.95 -22.23 13.58
N ILE A 125 10.62 -21.86 12.50
CA ILE A 125 11.85 -22.49 12.07
C ILE A 125 12.74 -21.52 11.29
N ASP A 126 14.06 -21.65 11.49
CA ASP A 126 15.06 -20.85 10.78
C ASP A 126 16.01 -21.82 10.06
N ILE A 127 16.09 -21.71 8.73
CA ILE A 127 16.91 -22.60 7.89
C ILE A 127 18.15 -21.85 7.41
N HIS A 128 19.31 -22.33 7.82
CA HIS A 128 20.62 -21.83 7.38
C HIS A 128 21.19 -22.80 6.34
N SER A 129 21.22 -22.35 5.09
CA SER A 129 21.61 -23.21 3.95
C SER A 129 22.59 -22.50 3.03
N GLN A 130 22.95 -23.15 1.94
CA GLN A 130 23.85 -22.62 0.92
C GLN A 130 23.31 -21.30 0.33
N HIS A 131 22.00 -21.13 0.26
CA HIS A 131 21.40 -19.88 -0.22
C HIS A 131 21.65 -18.71 0.73
N GLU A 132 21.88 -18.98 2.01
CA GLU A 132 22.22 -17.98 3.01
C GLU A 132 23.59 -17.33 2.72
N HIS A 133 24.51 -18.05 2.11
CA HIS A 133 25.82 -17.48 1.73
C HIS A 133 25.65 -16.30 0.76
N GLN A 134 24.73 -16.42 -0.20
CA GLN A 134 24.43 -15.33 -1.13
C GLN A 134 23.68 -14.18 -0.45
N SER A 135 22.78 -14.52 0.44
CA SER A 135 22.04 -13.56 1.25
C SER A 135 22.98 -12.73 2.13
N LEU A 136 23.99 -13.37 2.72
CA LEU A 136 24.98 -12.70 3.60
C LEU A 136 25.82 -11.64 2.88
N LEU A 137 25.84 -11.63 1.55
CA LEU A 137 26.54 -10.59 0.79
C LEU A 137 25.75 -9.27 0.76
N LYS A 138 24.49 -9.27 1.17
CA LYS A 138 23.60 -8.13 1.08
C LYS A 138 23.57 -7.33 2.39
N SER A 139 23.67 -6.01 2.27
CA SER A 139 23.59 -5.07 3.41
C SER A 139 22.29 -5.23 4.20
N GLU A 140 21.18 -5.55 3.52
CA GLU A 140 19.88 -5.77 4.16
C GLU A 140 19.92 -6.95 5.12
N THR A 141 20.61 -8.02 4.76
CA THR A 141 20.82 -9.18 5.64
C THR A 141 21.67 -8.80 6.85
N HIS A 142 22.72 -8.00 6.65
CA HIS A 142 23.57 -7.50 7.73
C HIS A 142 22.75 -6.73 8.77
N ARG A 143 21.89 -5.84 8.31
CA ARG A 143 21.00 -5.07 9.18
C ARG A 143 20.06 -5.99 9.97
N ARG A 144 19.44 -6.94 9.29
CA ARG A 144 18.52 -7.89 9.93
C ARG A 144 19.22 -8.70 11.02
N LEU A 145 20.41 -9.20 10.75
CA LEU A 145 21.17 -9.99 11.72
C LEU A 145 21.60 -9.15 12.92
N LEU A 146 22.01 -7.91 12.68
CA LEU A 146 22.35 -6.98 13.78
C LEU A 146 21.12 -6.69 14.65
N ASP A 147 19.98 -6.42 14.02
CA ASP A 147 18.72 -6.14 14.75
C ASP A 147 18.28 -7.35 15.58
N GLU A 148 18.42 -8.57 15.03
CA GLU A 148 18.12 -9.82 15.77
C GLU A 148 19.03 -9.98 16.97
N TYR A 149 20.33 -9.78 16.80
CA TYR A 149 21.32 -9.88 17.87
C TYR A 149 21.07 -8.84 18.95
N ALA A 150 20.73 -7.62 18.57
CA ALA A 150 20.42 -6.52 19.49
C ALA A 150 19.07 -6.72 20.22
N GLY A 151 18.22 -7.62 19.73
CA GLY A 151 16.89 -7.83 20.29
C GLY A 151 15.92 -6.69 19.97
N CYS A 152 16.17 -5.94 18.91
CA CYS A 152 15.38 -4.76 18.55
C CYS A 152 14.52 -4.94 17.29
N GLN A 153 14.15 -6.16 16.98
CA GLN A 153 13.33 -6.48 15.81
C GLN A 153 11.96 -5.78 15.86
N GLU A 154 11.33 -5.73 17.03
CA GLU A 154 10.04 -5.07 17.20
C GLU A 154 10.17 -3.56 16.99
N LEU A 155 11.24 -2.96 17.52
CA LEU A 155 11.50 -1.54 17.31
C LEU A 155 11.78 -1.24 15.83
N ALA A 156 12.52 -2.12 15.15
CA ALA A 156 12.78 -2.01 13.70
C ALA A 156 11.47 -2.05 12.91
N ARG A 157 10.54 -2.93 13.32
CA ARG A 157 9.20 -3.01 12.70
C ARG A 157 8.41 -1.71 12.94
N GLN A 158 8.49 -1.16 14.14
CA GLN A 158 7.82 0.11 14.46
C GLN A 158 8.38 1.27 13.62
N VAL A 159 9.69 1.30 13.40
CA VAL A 159 10.34 2.29 12.54
C VAL A 159 9.86 2.15 11.10
N GLN A 160 9.76 0.93 10.60
CA GLN A 160 9.26 0.65 9.26
C GLN A 160 7.82 1.15 9.08
N LEU A 161 6.94 0.86 10.07
CA LEU A 161 5.55 1.30 10.04
C LEU A 161 5.44 2.82 10.11
N ALA A 162 6.27 3.46 10.94
CA ALA A 162 6.30 4.92 11.06
C ALA A 162 6.71 5.58 9.75
N ALA A 163 7.73 5.03 9.09
CA ALA A 163 8.18 5.52 7.77
C ALA A 163 7.08 5.34 6.71
N GLN A 164 6.38 4.21 6.74
CA GLN A 164 5.29 3.93 5.82
C GLN A 164 4.13 4.91 6.00
N ARG A 165 3.74 5.19 7.25
CA ARG A 165 2.69 6.17 7.56
C ARG A 165 3.06 7.55 7.04
N TRP A 166 4.29 7.99 7.34
CA TRP A 166 4.77 9.28 6.85
C TRP A 166 4.70 9.35 5.33
N LYS A 167 5.17 8.30 4.66
CA LYS A 167 5.18 8.25 3.18
C LYS A 167 3.78 8.32 2.59
N GLN A 168 2.84 7.55 3.15
CA GLN A 168 1.44 7.55 2.69
C GLN A 168 0.81 8.94 2.86
N THR A 169 1.01 9.56 4.03
CA THR A 169 0.49 10.91 4.32
C THR A 169 1.15 11.95 3.41
N SER A 170 2.46 11.83 3.17
CA SER A 170 3.20 12.73 2.29
C SER A 170 2.68 12.65 0.84
N GLN A 171 2.41 11.44 0.35
CA GLN A 171 1.87 11.23 -1.00
C GLN A 171 0.45 11.82 -1.13
N GLU A 172 -0.37 11.66 -0.11
CA GLU A 172 -1.72 12.22 -0.10
C GLU A 172 -1.68 13.75 -0.05
N LEU A 173 -0.80 14.31 0.78
CA LEU A 173 -0.59 15.75 0.86
C LEU A 173 -0.11 16.30 -0.50
N GLU A 174 0.84 15.61 -1.13
CA GLU A 174 1.35 16.01 -2.45
C GLU A 174 0.25 15.94 -3.51
N ARG A 175 -0.59 14.90 -3.46
CA ARG A 175 -1.72 14.73 -4.39
C ARG A 175 -2.69 15.92 -4.29
N LEU A 176 -3.07 16.28 -3.06
CA LEU A 176 -3.96 17.41 -2.81
C LEU A 176 -3.28 18.74 -3.15
N SER A 177 -2.00 18.89 -2.84
CA SER A 177 -1.27 20.15 -3.08
C SER A 177 -0.94 20.37 -4.57
N ARG A 178 -0.81 19.33 -5.39
CA ARG A 178 -0.57 19.49 -6.84
C ARG A 178 -1.75 20.14 -7.55
N SER A 179 -2.96 19.95 -7.04
CA SER A 179 -4.13 20.66 -7.54
C SER A 179 -4.21 22.09 -7.00
N GLY A 180 -3.33 22.46 -6.08
CA GLY A 180 -3.43 23.70 -5.31
C GLY A 180 -3.36 25.00 -6.13
N ASP A 181 -2.56 25.06 -7.18
CA ASP A 181 -2.48 26.28 -8.00
C ASP A 181 -3.74 26.44 -8.86
N GLU A 182 -4.23 25.34 -9.43
CA GLU A 182 -5.50 25.35 -10.15
C GLU A 182 -6.66 25.62 -9.20
N GLN A 183 -6.63 25.03 -8.01
CA GLN A 183 -7.64 25.24 -6.97
C GLN A 183 -7.63 26.70 -6.46
N ARG A 184 -6.45 27.31 -6.28
CA ARG A 184 -6.34 28.71 -5.88
C ARG A 184 -6.92 29.65 -6.94
N ALA A 185 -6.60 29.42 -8.21
CA ALA A 185 -7.17 30.17 -9.33
C ALA A 185 -8.69 29.99 -9.37
N ARG A 186 -9.16 28.77 -9.19
CA ARG A 186 -10.60 28.48 -9.17
C ARG A 186 -11.28 29.15 -7.97
N HIS A 187 -10.66 29.11 -6.79
CA HIS A 187 -11.16 29.76 -5.58
C HIS A 187 -11.31 31.28 -5.80
N GLN A 188 -10.30 31.93 -6.38
CA GLN A 188 -10.34 33.36 -6.67
C GLN A 188 -11.48 33.71 -7.64
N LEU A 189 -11.63 32.88 -8.68
CA LEU A 189 -12.70 33.09 -9.66
C LEU A 189 -14.09 32.94 -9.02
N LEU A 190 -14.29 31.87 -8.24
CA LEU A 190 -15.55 31.61 -7.54
C LEU A 190 -15.88 32.71 -6.56
N SER A 191 -14.89 33.18 -5.80
CA SER A 191 -15.09 34.30 -4.84
C SER A 191 -15.52 35.56 -5.57
N TYR A 192 -14.88 35.88 -6.68
CA TYR A 192 -15.22 37.05 -7.49
C TYR A 192 -16.66 36.95 -8.05
N GLN A 193 -16.98 35.76 -8.61
CA GLN A 193 -18.32 35.53 -9.19
C GLN A 193 -19.42 35.58 -8.13
N LEU A 194 -19.16 35.04 -6.94
CA LEU A 194 -20.11 35.09 -5.82
C LEU A 194 -20.29 36.51 -5.35
N GLU A 195 -19.22 37.29 -5.22
CA GLU A 195 -19.30 38.71 -4.84
C GLU A 195 -20.16 39.48 -5.81
N GLU A 196 -20.03 39.24 -7.11
CA GLU A 196 -20.88 39.89 -8.13
C GLU A 196 -22.37 39.53 -7.92
N LEU A 197 -22.67 38.27 -7.70
CA LEU A 197 -24.05 37.80 -7.50
C LEU A 197 -24.61 38.28 -6.17
N GLU A 198 -23.81 38.35 -5.12
CA GLU A 198 -24.20 38.91 -3.82
C GLU A 198 -24.48 40.40 -3.93
N ASN A 199 -23.65 41.15 -4.66
CA ASN A 199 -23.83 42.58 -4.89
C ASN A 199 -25.10 42.86 -5.70
N LEU A 200 -25.49 41.97 -6.61
CA LEU A 200 -26.76 42.06 -7.31
C LEU A 200 -27.92 41.97 -6.34
N SER A 201 -27.79 41.16 -5.28
CA SER A 201 -28.81 40.98 -4.23
C SER A 201 -30.20 40.72 -4.81
N LEU A 202 -30.26 39.76 -5.73
CA LEU A 202 -31.52 39.40 -6.41
C LEU A 202 -32.51 38.83 -5.40
N GLY A 203 -33.65 39.50 -5.24
CA GLY A 203 -34.72 39.08 -4.33
C GLY A 203 -35.51 37.89 -4.87
N GLU A 204 -36.20 37.21 -3.96
CA GLU A 204 -37.08 36.11 -4.32
C GLU A 204 -38.21 36.63 -5.22
N ASN A 205 -38.40 36.04 -6.38
CA ASN A 205 -39.41 36.42 -7.38
C ASN A 205 -39.24 37.85 -7.93
N GLU A 206 -38.09 38.49 -7.64
CA GLU A 206 -37.82 39.86 -8.11
C GLU A 206 -37.83 39.94 -9.64
N LEU A 207 -37.21 38.99 -10.32
CA LEU A 207 -37.14 38.97 -11.78
C LEU A 207 -38.53 38.93 -12.40
N GLU A 208 -39.38 38.01 -11.95
CA GLU A 208 -40.75 37.87 -12.47
C GLU A 208 -41.56 39.16 -12.22
N SER A 209 -41.41 39.73 -11.04
CA SER A 209 -42.10 40.98 -10.67
C SER A 209 -41.69 42.15 -11.57
N LEU A 210 -40.36 42.28 -11.81
CA LEU A 210 -39.83 43.35 -12.67
C LEU A 210 -40.23 43.15 -14.14
N GLU A 211 -40.24 41.95 -14.64
CA GLU A 211 -40.67 41.67 -16.01
C GLU A 211 -42.15 41.97 -16.21
N GLN A 212 -42.99 41.63 -15.24
CA GLN A 212 -44.42 41.91 -15.29
C GLN A 212 -44.65 43.44 -15.21
N GLU A 213 -43.94 44.15 -14.33
CA GLU A 213 -44.03 45.60 -14.18
C GLU A 213 -43.57 46.30 -15.48
N GLN A 214 -42.48 45.88 -16.07
CA GLN A 214 -41.97 46.41 -17.35
C GLN A 214 -43.04 46.29 -18.45
N LYS A 215 -43.66 45.10 -18.54
CA LYS A 215 -44.70 44.82 -19.54
C LYS A 215 -45.89 45.79 -19.36
N THR A 216 -46.34 45.98 -18.10
CA THR A 216 -47.45 46.90 -17.76
C THR A 216 -47.09 48.33 -18.14
N LEU A 217 -45.91 48.82 -17.74
CA LEU A 217 -45.47 50.18 -18.02
C LEU A 217 -45.26 50.45 -19.53
N SER A 218 -44.71 49.47 -20.24
CA SER A 218 -44.51 49.59 -21.70
C SER A 218 -45.83 49.62 -22.44
N ASN A 219 -46.80 48.82 -22.05
CA ASN A 219 -48.15 48.83 -22.63
C ASN A 219 -48.84 50.15 -22.38
N ALA A 220 -48.67 50.73 -21.17
CA ALA A 220 -49.23 52.04 -20.81
C ALA A 220 -48.66 53.16 -21.68
N GLU A 221 -47.33 53.14 -21.87
CA GLU A 221 -46.65 54.10 -22.73
C GLU A 221 -47.13 54.02 -24.18
N SER A 222 -47.30 52.84 -24.70
CA SER A 222 -47.79 52.59 -26.07
C SER A 222 -49.24 53.12 -26.24
N LEU A 223 -50.08 52.92 -25.22
CA LEU A 223 -51.45 53.34 -25.22
C LEU A 223 -51.54 54.90 -25.21
N LEU A 224 -50.73 55.56 -24.35
CA LEU A 224 -50.67 56.99 -24.31
C LEU A 224 -50.18 57.61 -25.63
N ALA A 225 -49.19 57.02 -26.25
CA ALA A 225 -48.67 57.43 -27.55
C ALA A 225 -49.77 57.35 -28.63
N ALA A 226 -50.55 56.25 -28.62
CA ALA A 226 -51.65 56.02 -29.55
C ALA A 226 -52.75 57.13 -29.36
N CYS A 227 -53.10 57.44 -28.10
CA CYS A 227 -54.07 58.47 -27.79
C CYS A 227 -53.64 59.85 -28.33
N ARG A 228 -52.37 60.20 -28.07
CA ARG A 228 -51.80 61.51 -28.55
C ARG A 228 -51.82 61.59 -30.08
N GLN A 229 -51.48 60.47 -30.72
CA GLN A 229 -51.46 60.41 -32.20
C GLN A 229 -52.85 60.58 -32.76
N VAL A 230 -53.87 59.95 -32.17
CA VAL A 230 -55.29 60.16 -32.59
C VAL A 230 -55.72 61.62 -32.40
N VAL A 231 -55.40 62.21 -31.26
CA VAL A 231 -55.72 63.65 -31.01
C VAL A 231 -55.07 64.54 -32.07
N GLU A 232 -53.80 64.29 -32.36
CA GLU A 232 -53.05 65.02 -33.40
C GLU A 232 -53.73 64.89 -34.77
N MET A 233 -54.09 63.67 -35.17
CA MET A 233 -54.76 63.40 -36.44
C MET A 233 -56.12 64.05 -36.52
N CYS A 234 -56.84 64.11 -35.41
CA CYS A 234 -58.22 64.66 -35.39
C CYS A 234 -58.28 66.18 -35.29
N SER A 235 -57.32 66.84 -34.56
CA SER A 235 -57.45 68.23 -34.27
C SER A 235 -56.18 69.10 -34.37
N GLU A 236 -54.97 68.51 -34.28
CA GLU A 236 -53.76 69.33 -34.10
C GLU A 236 -52.85 69.38 -35.33
N SER A 237 -52.93 68.41 -36.26
CA SER A 237 -52.02 68.30 -37.42
C SER A 237 -52.20 69.47 -38.35
N ASP A 238 -51.10 70.18 -38.60
CA ASP A 238 -51.09 71.36 -39.51
C ASP A 238 -51.22 70.90 -40.99
N ALA A 239 -50.90 69.67 -41.32
CA ALA A 239 -51.03 69.12 -42.67
C ALA A 239 -52.49 68.82 -43.04
N GLY A 240 -53.38 69.00 -42.10
CA GLY A 240 -54.80 68.71 -42.22
C GLY A 240 -55.23 67.73 -41.12
N ASN A 241 -56.40 68.01 -40.56
CA ASN A 241 -56.96 67.16 -39.50
C ASN A 241 -58.46 66.97 -39.74
N VAL A 242 -59.06 65.99 -39.03
CA VAL A 242 -60.46 65.64 -39.22
C VAL A 242 -61.39 66.76 -38.94
N LEU A 243 -61.20 67.56 -37.84
CA LEU A 243 -62.04 68.66 -37.47
C LEU A 243 -61.99 69.80 -38.49
N SER A 244 -60.77 70.10 -39.01
CA SER A 244 -60.66 71.14 -40.03
C SER A 244 -61.35 70.71 -41.33
N ALA A 245 -61.28 69.44 -41.71
CA ALA A 245 -61.97 68.94 -42.90
C ALA A 245 -63.49 69.00 -42.72
N LEU A 246 -64.01 68.66 -41.54
CA LEU A 246 -65.45 68.75 -41.21
C LEU A 246 -65.93 70.19 -41.24
N ASN A 247 -65.17 71.11 -40.62
CA ASN A 247 -65.45 72.51 -40.60
C ASN A 247 -65.50 73.13 -42.02
N ALA A 248 -64.51 72.77 -42.82
CA ALA A 248 -64.44 73.24 -44.23
C ALA A 248 -65.63 72.75 -45.02
N SER A 249 -66.01 71.49 -44.81
CA SER A 249 -67.14 70.88 -45.53
C SER A 249 -68.45 71.52 -45.14
N LEU A 250 -68.67 71.75 -43.82
CA LEU A 250 -69.86 72.44 -43.32
C LEU A 250 -69.96 73.91 -43.85
N ASN A 251 -68.83 74.62 -43.82
CA ASN A 251 -68.78 76.01 -44.30
C ASN A 251 -69.12 76.07 -45.78
N ARG A 252 -68.64 75.16 -46.58
CA ARG A 252 -68.94 75.09 -48.01
C ARG A 252 -70.45 74.89 -48.24
N LEU A 253 -71.06 73.97 -47.53
CA LEU A 253 -72.48 73.68 -47.68
C LEU A 253 -73.39 74.79 -47.12
N THR A 254 -73.03 75.34 -45.98
CA THR A 254 -73.82 76.37 -45.30
C THR A 254 -73.64 77.77 -45.95
N SER A 255 -72.66 78.04 -46.79
CA SER A 255 -72.43 79.32 -47.48
C SER A 255 -73.42 79.58 -48.62
N PHE A 256 -74.18 78.58 -48.99
CA PHE A 256 -75.15 78.71 -50.05
C PHE A 256 -76.51 79.10 -49.41
N SER A 257 -77.05 80.25 -49.75
CA SER A 257 -78.36 80.67 -49.31
C SER A 257 -79.45 79.95 -50.16
N GLY A 258 -80.49 79.53 -49.52
CA GLY A 258 -81.56 78.80 -50.18
C GLY A 258 -81.26 77.35 -50.49
N GLN A 259 -80.58 76.67 -49.58
CA GLN A 259 -80.20 75.25 -49.73
C GLN A 259 -81.44 74.35 -49.98
N PRO A 260 -81.35 73.39 -50.87
CA PRO A 260 -82.42 72.37 -50.98
C PRO A 260 -82.56 71.58 -49.67
N ALA A 261 -83.82 71.34 -49.31
CA ALA A 261 -84.12 70.62 -48.08
C ALA A 261 -83.43 69.21 -48.00
N ALA A 262 -83.20 68.63 -49.19
CA ALA A 262 -82.52 67.36 -49.30
C ALA A 262 -81.05 67.38 -48.74
N LEU A 263 -80.39 68.57 -48.73
CA LEU A 263 -79.01 68.68 -48.20
C LEU A 263 -78.99 68.95 -46.70
N GLY A 264 -80.13 69.32 -46.14
CA GLY A 264 -80.25 69.59 -44.68
C GLY A 264 -79.87 68.40 -43.82
N GLU A 265 -80.25 67.25 -44.23
CA GLU A 265 -79.87 66.00 -43.53
C GLU A 265 -78.39 65.77 -43.58
N ALA A 266 -77.72 65.98 -44.71
CA ALA A 266 -76.29 65.86 -44.85
C ALA A 266 -75.51 66.85 -43.94
N VAL A 267 -76.00 68.14 -43.88
CA VAL A 267 -75.45 69.14 -42.99
C VAL A 267 -75.56 68.72 -41.52
N ASN A 268 -76.76 68.22 -41.13
CA ASN A 268 -77.00 67.75 -39.77
C ASN A 268 -76.08 66.58 -39.39
N LEU A 269 -75.88 65.60 -40.31
CA LEU A 269 -75.01 64.49 -40.09
C LEU A 269 -73.55 64.94 -39.93
N LEU A 270 -73.09 65.87 -40.79
CA LEU A 270 -71.69 66.37 -40.68
C LEU A 270 -71.52 67.23 -39.43
N SER A 271 -72.51 67.96 -39.03
CA SER A 271 -72.49 68.74 -37.76
C SER A 271 -72.42 67.79 -36.56
N SER A 272 -73.22 66.75 -36.56
CA SER A 272 -73.22 65.70 -35.52
C SER A 272 -71.85 64.99 -35.44
N ALA A 273 -71.32 64.70 -36.58
CA ALA A 273 -69.97 64.06 -36.67
C ALA A 273 -68.88 64.94 -36.06
N GLN A 274 -68.93 66.26 -36.34
CA GLN A 274 -68.03 67.25 -35.79
C GLN A 274 -68.09 67.28 -34.25
N ILE A 275 -69.29 67.33 -33.70
CA ILE A 275 -69.53 67.34 -32.23
C ILE A 275 -68.99 66.02 -31.61
N GLN A 276 -69.26 64.87 -32.25
CA GLN A 276 -68.83 63.59 -31.74
C GLN A 276 -67.29 63.46 -31.76
N VAL A 277 -66.64 64.00 -32.79
CA VAL A 277 -65.17 63.98 -32.87
C VAL A 277 -64.60 64.90 -31.77
N GLU A 278 -65.17 66.09 -31.57
CA GLU A 278 -64.74 67.01 -30.49
C GLU A 278 -64.88 66.37 -29.11
N GLU A 279 -65.99 65.64 -28.86
CA GLU A 279 -66.18 64.91 -27.60
C GLU A 279 -65.16 63.81 -27.46
N ALA A 280 -64.91 63.02 -28.50
CA ALA A 280 -63.95 61.97 -28.46
C ALA A 280 -62.53 62.52 -28.13
N ILE A 281 -62.13 63.61 -28.77
CA ILE A 281 -60.87 64.31 -28.47
C ILE A 281 -60.82 64.74 -26.99
N GLY A 282 -61.92 65.28 -26.50
CA GLY A 282 -62.02 65.70 -25.06
C GLY A 282 -61.84 64.55 -24.12
N GLU A 283 -62.45 63.41 -24.44
CA GLU A 283 -62.29 62.17 -23.64
C GLU A 283 -60.87 61.65 -23.69
N LEU A 284 -60.24 61.61 -24.88
CA LEU A 284 -58.84 61.14 -25.03
C LEU A 284 -57.88 62.08 -24.26
N ASN A 285 -58.08 63.40 -24.35
CA ASN A 285 -57.24 64.34 -23.60
C ASN A 285 -57.41 64.17 -22.09
N ARG A 286 -58.64 64.00 -21.60
CA ARG A 286 -58.88 63.72 -20.18
C ARG A 286 -58.19 62.43 -19.74
N PHE A 287 -58.24 61.33 -20.58
CA PHE A 287 -57.58 60.11 -20.27
C PHE A 287 -56.06 60.32 -20.19
N VAL A 288 -55.43 60.98 -21.17
CA VAL A 288 -53.97 61.24 -21.21
C VAL A 288 -53.55 62.09 -19.98
N ASP A 289 -54.34 63.13 -19.62
CA ASP A 289 -53.99 64.03 -18.51
C ASP A 289 -54.13 63.38 -17.14
N HIS A 290 -55.03 62.42 -16.99
CA HIS A 290 -55.24 61.67 -15.74
C HIS A 290 -54.44 60.39 -15.61
N PHE A 291 -53.78 59.94 -16.67
CA PHE A 291 -52.99 58.72 -16.64
C PHE A 291 -51.64 58.97 -15.99
N ASP A 292 -51.42 58.38 -14.81
CA ASP A 292 -50.19 58.54 -14.03
C ASP A 292 -49.17 57.54 -14.47
N ALA A 293 -48.48 57.75 -15.55
CA ALA A 293 -47.31 56.96 -15.98
C ALA A 293 -46.10 57.54 -15.26
N ASP A 294 -45.44 56.71 -14.43
CA ASP A 294 -44.22 57.07 -13.70
C ASP A 294 -42.97 56.72 -14.56
N PRO A 295 -42.45 57.73 -15.31
CA PRO A 295 -41.26 57.47 -16.15
C PRO A 295 -40.01 57.16 -15.36
N ASN A 296 -39.89 57.63 -14.11
CA ASN A 296 -38.76 57.31 -13.25
C ASN A 296 -38.77 55.82 -12.86
N ARG A 297 -39.97 55.33 -12.53
CA ARG A 297 -40.10 53.90 -12.20
C ARG A 297 -39.79 53.00 -13.42
N GLN A 298 -40.27 53.39 -14.57
CA GLN A 298 -39.97 52.66 -15.81
C GLN A 298 -38.47 52.57 -16.07
N GLN A 299 -37.77 53.69 -15.90
CA GLN A 299 -36.31 53.74 -16.05
C GLN A 299 -35.62 52.84 -15.02
N GLN A 300 -36.04 52.91 -13.76
CA GLN A 300 -35.49 52.07 -12.68
C GLN A 300 -35.65 50.57 -12.98
N VAL A 301 -36.84 50.19 -13.46
CA VAL A 301 -37.15 48.79 -13.81
C VAL A 301 -36.24 48.33 -14.96
N GLU A 302 -36.12 49.16 -16.01
CA GLU A 302 -35.29 48.85 -17.17
C GLU A 302 -33.80 48.71 -16.79
N GLU A 303 -33.29 49.62 -15.96
CA GLU A 303 -31.91 49.60 -15.49
C GLU A 303 -31.63 48.33 -14.65
N ARG A 304 -32.56 48.01 -13.73
CA ARG A 304 -32.42 46.79 -12.89
C ARG A 304 -32.44 45.54 -13.71
N LEU A 305 -33.37 45.43 -14.67
CA LEU A 305 -33.45 44.28 -15.58
C LEU A 305 -32.19 44.17 -16.46
N ASP A 306 -31.66 45.31 -16.91
CA ASP A 306 -30.44 45.32 -17.72
C ASP A 306 -29.24 44.76 -16.93
N VAL A 307 -29.12 45.14 -15.67
CA VAL A 307 -28.09 44.59 -14.76
C VAL A 307 -28.25 43.06 -14.64
N ILE A 308 -29.49 42.59 -14.38
CA ILE A 308 -29.78 41.16 -14.22
C ILE A 308 -29.47 40.41 -15.51
N TYR A 309 -29.92 40.91 -16.66
CA TYR A 309 -29.68 40.23 -17.96
C TYR A 309 -28.21 40.27 -18.35
N SER A 310 -27.49 41.33 -18.06
CA SER A 310 -26.06 41.45 -18.35
C SER A 310 -25.26 40.44 -17.53
N LEU A 311 -25.61 40.29 -16.25
CA LEU A 311 -24.93 39.32 -15.37
C LEU A 311 -25.24 37.88 -15.78
N ALA A 312 -26.50 37.61 -16.14
CA ALA A 312 -26.90 36.28 -16.66
C ALA A 312 -26.12 35.94 -17.95
N ARG A 313 -25.99 36.90 -18.84
CA ARG A 313 -25.25 36.76 -20.12
C ARG A 313 -23.78 36.52 -19.86
N LYS A 314 -23.16 37.23 -18.91
CA LYS A 314 -21.77 37.07 -18.49
C LYS A 314 -21.52 35.66 -17.99
N HIS A 315 -22.43 35.12 -17.23
CA HIS A 315 -22.32 33.77 -16.66
C HIS A 315 -22.89 32.66 -17.57
N ARG A 316 -23.43 33.04 -18.74
CA ARG A 316 -23.95 32.09 -19.75
C ARG A 316 -25.10 31.22 -19.19
N VAL A 317 -25.95 31.83 -18.41
CA VAL A 317 -27.15 31.19 -17.84
C VAL A 317 -28.39 32.01 -18.19
N GLN A 318 -29.56 31.40 -18.06
CA GLN A 318 -30.82 32.13 -18.15
C GLN A 318 -30.98 33.04 -16.91
N PRO A 319 -31.59 34.21 -17.02
CA PRO A 319 -31.76 35.07 -15.85
C PRO A 319 -32.44 34.41 -14.66
N ALA A 320 -33.40 33.51 -14.90
CA ALA A 320 -34.09 32.74 -13.87
C ALA A 320 -33.18 31.76 -13.12
N GLU A 321 -32.03 31.41 -13.71
CA GLU A 321 -31.07 30.45 -13.15
C GLU A 321 -30.02 31.11 -12.25
N LEU A 322 -30.02 32.44 -12.10
CA LEU A 322 -28.97 33.15 -11.34
C LEU A 322 -28.94 32.76 -9.86
N ALA A 323 -30.08 32.53 -9.24
CA ALA A 323 -30.13 32.07 -7.84
C ALA A 323 -29.55 30.67 -7.68
N ASP A 324 -29.91 29.76 -8.57
CA ASP A 324 -29.35 28.39 -8.59
C ASP A 324 -27.84 28.41 -8.86
N LEU A 325 -27.40 29.29 -9.75
CA LEU A 325 -25.98 29.47 -10.03
C LEU A 325 -25.24 29.95 -8.78
N GLN A 326 -25.79 30.93 -8.08
CA GLN A 326 -25.18 31.42 -6.84
C GLN A 326 -24.99 30.30 -5.82
N GLN A 327 -26.03 29.47 -5.64
CA GLN A 327 -25.95 28.34 -4.70
C GLN A 327 -24.87 27.33 -5.14
N ARG A 328 -24.84 26.96 -6.42
CA ARG A 328 -23.84 26.03 -6.95
C ARG A 328 -22.41 26.53 -6.75
N LEU A 329 -22.18 27.83 -7.02
CA LEU A 329 -20.85 28.43 -6.84
C LEU A 329 -20.46 28.48 -5.36
N PHE A 330 -21.43 28.74 -4.49
CA PHE A 330 -21.20 28.71 -3.04
C PHE A 330 -20.79 27.30 -2.57
N ASP A 331 -21.54 26.28 -3.00
CA ASP A 331 -21.27 24.90 -2.63
C ASP A 331 -19.88 24.46 -3.13
N GLU A 332 -19.52 24.87 -4.35
CA GLU A 332 -18.20 24.57 -4.93
C GLU A 332 -17.08 25.27 -4.14
N LEU A 333 -17.28 26.51 -3.76
CA LEU A 333 -16.29 27.26 -2.96
C LEU A 333 -16.11 26.62 -1.58
N GLU A 334 -17.22 26.19 -0.95
CA GLU A 334 -17.17 25.53 0.34
C GLU A 334 -16.41 24.18 0.26
N ALA A 335 -16.62 23.43 -0.82
CA ALA A 335 -15.89 22.19 -1.06
C ALA A 335 -14.37 22.44 -1.21
N LEU A 336 -13.97 23.51 -1.88
CA LEU A 336 -12.56 23.87 -2.02
C LEU A 336 -11.95 24.29 -0.69
N ASN A 337 -12.67 24.92 0.18
CA ASN A 337 -12.23 25.23 1.54
C ASN A 337 -11.98 23.96 2.37
N UNK A 338 -12.63 23.27 2.13
CA UNK A 338 -12.51 22.05 2.74
C UNK A 338 -11.30 21.38 2.42
N ASP A 339 -11.01 21.30 1.29
CA ASP A 339 -9.74 20.74 0.84
C ASP A 339 -8.54 21.48 1.48
N ASP A 340 -8.59 22.77 1.57
CA ASP A 340 -7.52 23.56 2.20
C ASP A 340 -7.35 23.19 3.68
N GLU A 341 -8.45 22.97 4.40
CA GLU A 341 -8.40 22.51 5.80
C GLU A 341 -7.82 21.10 5.89
N ALA A 342 -8.17 20.21 4.93
CA ALA A 342 -7.63 18.87 4.85
C ALA A 342 -6.11 18.90 4.64
N VAL A 343 -5.64 19.77 3.74
CA VAL A 343 -4.21 19.98 3.48
C VAL A 343 -3.50 20.45 4.76
N GLY A 344 -4.11 21.38 5.49
CA GLY A 344 -3.55 21.85 6.78
C GLY A 344 -3.43 20.72 7.80
N ARG A 345 -4.51 19.93 7.98
CA ARG A 345 -4.51 18.79 8.91
C ARG A 345 -3.45 17.76 8.52
N LEU A 346 -3.36 17.42 7.24
CA LEU A 346 -2.36 16.46 6.74
C LEU A 346 -0.94 16.97 6.96
N GLY A 347 -0.72 18.29 6.84
CA GLY A 347 0.57 18.90 7.14
C GLY A 347 0.98 18.72 8.60
N ASP A 348 0.04 18.96 9.51
CA ASP A 348 0.27 18.77 10.96
C ASP A 348 0.52 17.28 11.29
N GLU A 349 -0.27 16.38 10.69
CA GLU A 349 -0.10 14.93 10.87
C GLU A 349 1.27 14.49 10.34
N LEU A 350 1.67 15.00 9.17
CA LEU A 350 2.97 14.66 8.57
C LEU A 350 4.12 15.08 9.50
N ALA A 351 4.04 16.26 10.09
CA ALA A 351 5.04 16.74 11.04
C ALA A 351 5.07 15.85 12.31
N ALA A 352 3.89 15.43 12.79
CA ALA A 352 3.80 14.54 13.95
C ALA A 352 4.39 13.16 13.64
N TYR A 353 4.09 12.60 12.47
CA TYR A 353 4.64 11.32 12.03
C TYR A 353 6.16 11.39 11.85
N ALA A 354 6.68 12.51 11.34
CA ALA A 354 8.12 12.72 11.20
C ALA A 354 8.81 12.72 12.57
N ARG A 355 8.23 13.39 13.56
CA ARG A 355 8.77 13.40 14.93
C ARG A 355 8.75 12.01 15.55
N HIS A 356 7.63 11.31 15.43
CA HIS A 356 7.48 9.93 15.94
C HIS A 356 8.52 9.00 15.31
N TYR A 357 8.67 9.08 13.98
CA TYR A 357 9.68 8.30 13.26
C TYR A 357 11.08 8.61 13.80
N GLN A 358 11.41 9.89 13.92
CA GLN A 358 12.74 10.30 14.35
C GLN A 358 13.08 9.75 15.73
N GLU A 359 12.16 9.83 16.68
CA GLU A 359 12.34 9.30 18.03
C GLU A 359 12.62 7.79 18.00
N LYS A 360 11.79 7.04 17.26
CA LYS A 360 11.93 5.59 17.15
C LYS A 360 13.21 5.20 16.41
N ALA A 361 13.55 5.91 15.35
CA ALA A 361 14.74 5.65 14.55
C ALA A 361 16.02 5.94 15.32
N GLU A 362 16.04 7.00 16.13
CA GLU A 362 17.18 7.32 16.99
C GLU A 362 17.39 6.26 18.08
N GLU A 363 16.30 5.79 18.68
CA GLU A 363 16.36 4.70 19.65
C GLU A 363 16.91 3.43 19.01
N LEU A 364 16.44 3.09 17.82
CA LEU A 364 16.92 1.94 17.04
C LEU A 364 18.41 2.09 16.72
N SER A 365 18.83 3.26 16.30
CA SER A 365 20.24 3.56 16.00
C SER A 365 21.14 3.35 17.23
N ARG A 366 20.70 3.81 18.40
CA ARG A 366 21.45 3.60 19.66
C ARG A 366 21.62 2.12 19.98
N LEU A 367 20.56 1.33 19.81
CA LEU A 367 20.60 -0.11 20.06
C LEU A 367 21.52 -0.83 19.08
N ARG A 368 21.50 -0.42 17.81
CA ARG A 368 22.40 -0.97 16.79
C ARG A 368 23.86 -0.64 17.10
N GLN A 369 24.15 0.59 17.48
CA GLN A 369 25.51 1.02 17.83
C GLN A 369 26.02 0.24 19.04
N ALA A 370 25.16 0.04 20.04
CA ALA A 370 25.52 -0.70 21.25
C ALA A 370 25.77 -2.19 20.98
N ALA A 371 25.06 -2.77 20.01
CA ALA A 371 25.18 -4.19 19.67
C ALA A 371 26.32 -4.51 18.69
N ALA A 372 26.74 -3.52 17.90
CA ALA A 372 27.71 -3.74 16.82
C ALA A 372 29.05 -4.31 17.32
N ALA A 373 29.66 -3.69 18.33
CA ALA A 373 30.95 -4.12 18.84
C ALA A 373 30.89 -5.50 19.53
N PRO A 374 29.92 -5.81 20.41
CA PRO A 374 29.81 -7.17 20.97
C PRO A 374 29.59 -8.26 19.91
N LEU A 375 28.73 -8.01 18.92
CA LEU A 375 28.50 -8.97 17.84
C LEU A 375 29.77 -9.19 17.03
N ALA A 376 30.44 -8.10 16.64
CA ALA A 376 31.68 -8.18 15.88
C ALA A 376 32.77 -8.95 16.63
N ALA A 377 32.91 -8.71 17.93
CA ALA A 377 33.89 -9.42 18.77
C ALA A 377 33.58 -10.92 18.86
N SER A 378 32.30 -11.28 18.99
CA SER A 378 31.88 -12.68 19.07
C SER A 378 32.14 -13.41 17.75
N VAL A 379 31.82 -12.79 16.61
CA VAL A 379 32.09 -13.37 15.28
C VAL A 379 33.60 -13.51 15.08
N GLU A 380 34.36 -12.51 15.41
CA GLU A 380 35.83 -12.54 15.30
C GLU A 380 36.44 -13.68 16.12
N GLN A 381 35.93 -13.89 17.35
CA GLN A 381 36.38 -14.99 18.19
C GLN A 381 36.09 -16.35 17.54
N GLU A 382 34.91 -16.52 16.95
CA GLU A 382 34.56 -17.78 16.26
C GLU A 382 35.42 -17.98 14.99
N MET A 383 35.77 -16.89 14.30
CA MET A 383 36.69 -16.97 13.15
C MET A 383 38.04 -17.56 13.57
N GLN A 384 38.58 -17.15 14.73
CA GLN A 384 39.82 -17.74 15.26
C GLN A 384 39.69 -19.23 15.46
N ARG A 385 38.57 -19.69 16.03
CA ARG A 385 38.28 -21.12 16.27
C ARG A 385 38.11 -21.91 14.97
N LEU A 386 37.62 -21.25 13.92
CA LEU A 386 37.36 -21.88 12.61
C LEU A 386 38.56 -21.83 11.68
N GLY A 387 39.76 -21.67 12.22
CA GLY A 387 40.99 -21.77 11.45
C GLY A 387 41.38 -20.51 10.69
N MET A 388 40.95 -19.35 11.20
CA MET A 388 41.35 -18.06 10.64
C MET A 388 42.04 -17.21 11.72
N PRO A 389 43.20 -17.65 12.23
CA PRO A 389 43.89 -16.91 13.27
C PRO A 389 44.34 -15.53 12.79
N GLY A 390 44.12 -14.53 13.61
CA GLY A 390 44.42 -13.15 13.25
C GLY A 390 43.38 -12.49 12.34
N GLY A 391 42.33 -13.21 12.01
CA GLY A 391 41.19 -12.65 11.27
C GLY A 391 40.46 -11.58 12.07
N ARG A 392 39.94 -10.58 11.38
CA ARG A 392 39.20 -9.49 11.99
C ARG A 392 37.83 -9.35 11.39
N PHE A 393 36.88 -8.89 12.20
CA PHE A 393 35.50 -8.66 11.79
C PHE A 393 35.04 -7.33 12.39
N ALA A 394 34.34 -6.53 11.58
CA ALA A 394 33.81 -5.25 12.03
C ALA A 394 32.42 -5.03 11.45
N ILE A 395 31.60 -4.32 12.21
CA ILE A 395 30.26 -3.93 11.77
C ILE A 395 30.26 -2.39 11.70
N VAL A 396 29.98 -1.86 10.53
CA VAL A 396 29.99 -0.42 10.28
C VAL A 396 28.55 0.04 10.01
N LEU A 397 28.14 1.10 10.69
CA LEU A 397 26.87 1.77 10.49
C LEU A 397 27.12 3.01 9.63
N HIS A 398 26.61 3.00 8.41
CA HIS A 398 26.75 4.12 7.47
C HIS A 398 25.52 5.02 7.57
N PRO A 399 25.66 6.27 8.03
CA PRO A 399 24.52 7.19 8.08
C PRO A 399 23.92 7.41 6.70
N GLY A 400 22.60 7.46 6.63
CA GLY A 400 21.88 7.77 5.40
C GLY A 400 21.91 9.26 5.10
N ASP A 401 21.83 9.61 3.82
CA ASP A 401 21.85 10.98 3.34
C ASP A 401 20.45 11.60 3.21
N SER A 402 19.40 10.80 3.34
CA SER A 402 18.03 11.24 3.14
C SER A 402 17.49 11.97 4.38
N ALA A 403 16.88 13.13 4.14
CA ALA A 403 16.14 13.87 5.17
C ALA A 403 14.76 13.25 5.44
N GLU A 404 14.28 12.42 4.52
CA GLU A 404 12.97 11.77 4.63
C GLU A 404 13.07 10.47 5.44
N PRO A 405 12.01 10.11 6.19
CA PRO A 405 11.96 8.84 6.90
C PRO A 405 12.20 7.64 5.99
N GLN A 406 13.15 6.79 6.38
CA GLN A 406 13.50 5.57 5.65
C GLN A 406 13.01 4.34 6.41
N ALA A 407 12.53 3.32 5.69
CA ALA A 407 11.94 2.11 6.28
C ALA A 407 12.90 1.38 7.22
N ASN A 408 14.19 1.42 6.93
CA ASN A 408 15.19 0.65 7.67
C ASN A 408 15.92 1.46 8.75
N GLY A 409 15.48 2.69 9.00
CA GLY A 409 16.09 3.56 10.01
C GLY A 409 17.07 4.56 9.43
N LEU A 410 17.92 5.10 10.31
CA LEU A 410 18.81 6.23 9.98
C LEU A 410 20.08 5.81 9.25
N GLU A 411 20.44 4.51 9.28
CA GLU A 411 21.71 4.03 8.73
C GLU A 411 21.54 2.71 7.99
N SER A 412 22.48 2.42 7.11
CA SER A 412 22.68 1.07 6.57
C SER A 412 23.78 0.37 7.38
N VAL A 413 23.74 -0.96 7.38
CA VAL A 413 24.66 -1.81 8.14
C VAL A 413 25.51 -2.60 7.16
N GLU A 414 26.82 -2.61 7.39
CA GLU A 414 27.76 -3.38 6.56
C GLU A 414 28.70 -4.20 7.43
N PHE A 415 28.83 -5.49 7.11
CA PHE A 415 29.81 -6.38 7.73
C PHE A 415 31.10 -6.32 6.91
N LEU A 416 32.19 -6.03 7.60
CA LEU A 416 33.52 -6.00 7.02
C LEU A 416 34.40 -7.08 7.64
N VAL A 417 35.28 -7.67 6.86
CA VAL A 417 36.10 -8.79 7.29
C VAL A 417 37.51 -8.71 6.71
N SER A 418 38.47 -9.23 7.47
CA SER A 418 39.79 -9.57 7.02
C SER A 418 40.11 -10.99 7.52
N ALA A 419 40.29 -11.94 6.63
CA ALA A 419 40.54 -13.34 7.00
C ALA A 419 41.98 -13.56 7.47
N ASN A 420 42.90 -12.70 7.10
CA ASN A 420 44.34 -12.85 7.35
C ASN A 420 44.93 -11.62 8.05
N PRO A 421 45.94 -11.83 8.93
CA PRO A 421 46.59 -10.70 9.59
C PRO A 421 47.21 -9.72 8.61
N GLY A 422 47.07 -8.44 8.90
CA GLY A 422 47.69 -7.36 8.11
C GLY A 422 46.95 -6.95 6.85
N GLN A 423 45.84 -7.65 6.50
CA GLN A 423 45.01 -7.26 5.38
C GLN A 423 43.94 -6.24 5.83
N PRO A 424 43.59 -5.30 4.95
CA PRO A 424 42.52 -4.35 5.31
C PRO A 424 41.17 -5.00 5.39
N LEU A 425 40.30 -4.44 6.21
CA LEU A 425 38.89 -4.85 6.27
C LEU A 425 38.19 -4.53 4.94
N LYS A 426 37.39 -5.47 4.45
CA LYS A 426 36.66 -5.32 3.18
C LYS A 426 35.29 -5.99 3.29
N GLY A 427 34.35 -5.61 2.42
CA GLY A 427 33.02 -6.22 2.39
C GLY A 427 33.09 -7.71 2.08
N LEU A 428 32.10 -8.46 2.55
CA LEU A 428 32.02 -9.90 2.36
C LEU A 428 32.07 -10.31 0.87
N ALA A 429 31.47 -9.51 0.01
CA ALA A 429 31.46 -9.77 -1.44
C ALA A 429 32.85 -9.75 -2.06
N LYS A 430 33.82 -9.14 -1.39
CA LYS A 430 35.21 -8.99 -1.89
C LYS A 430 36.15 -10.06 -1.33
N VAL A 431 35.65 -11.03 -0.55
CA VAL A 431 36.46 -12.14 -0.04
C VAL A 431 36.85 -13.05 -1.20
N ALA A 432 38.13 -13.28 -1.39
CA ALA A 432 38.68 -13.93 -2.57
C ALA A 432 38.50 -15.45 -2.57
N SER A 433 38.44 -16.08 -1.39
CA SER A 433 38.39 -17.55 -1.24
C SER A 433 36.97 -17.99 -0.85
N GLY A 434 36.43 -18.96 -1.60
CA GLY A 434 35.13 -19.57 -1.28
C GLY A 434 35.14 -20.28 0.07
N GLY A 435 36.23 -20.94 0.42
CA GLY A 435 36.38 -21.60 1.72
C GLY A 435 36.43 -20.62 2.88
N GLU A 436 37.11 -19.49 2.68
CA GLU A 436 37.14 -18.41 3.69
C GLU A 436 35.75 -17.83 3.89
N LEU A 437 35.04 -17.57 2.79
CA LEU A 437 33.67 -17.01 2.86
C LEU A 437 32.73 -17.99 3.56
N SER A 438 32.83 -19.29 3.28
CA SER A 438 32.01 -20.31 3.94
C SER A 438 32.23 -20.32 5.46
N ARG A 439 33.51 -20.25 5.89
CA ARG A 439 33.85 -20.24 7.32
C ARG A 439 33.41 -18.95 8.00
N ILE A 440 33.53 -17.81 7.34
CA ILE A 440 33.06 -16.52 7.85
C ILE A 440 31.52 -16.57 7.99
N SER A 441 30.84 -17.08 6.97
CA SER A 441 29.37 -17.25 7.00
C SER A 441 28.94 -18.14 8.16
N LEU A 442 29.67 -19.24 8.38
CA LEU A 442 29.38 -20.15 9.48
C LEU A 442 29.56 -19.47 10.84
N ALA A 443 30.63 -18.68 11.01
CA ALA A 443 30.86 -17.94 12.24
C ALA A 443 29.70 -16.98 12.52
N ILE A 444 29.26 -16.24 11.51
CA ILE A 444 28.14 -15.30 11.62
C ILE A 444 26.85 -16.05 11.97
N GLN A 445 26.57 -17.16 11.29
CA GLN A 445 25.35 -17.96 11.50
C GLN A 445 25.30 -18.54 12.90
N VAL A 446 26.39 -19.10 13.39
CA VAL A 446 26.44 -19.72 14.71
C VAL A 446 26.24 -18.65 15.80
N ILE A 447 26.92 -17.53 15.70
CA ILE A 447 26.80 -16.46 16.72
C ILE A 447 25.40 -15.82 16.70
N THR A 448 24.84 -15.55 15.53
CA THR A 448 23.49 -14.97 15.44
C THR A 448 22.41 -15.97 15.85
N ALA A 449 22.61 -17.26 15.59
CA ALA A 449 21.70 -18.32 16.04
C ALA A 449 21.61 -18.42 17.56
N GLN A 450 22.69 -18.10 18.29
CA GLN A 450 22.70 -18.12 19.77
C GLN A 450 21.69 -17.15 20.39
N THR A 451 21.34 -16.07 19.71
CA THR A 451 20.37 -15.09 20.17
C THR A 451 19.00 -15.24 19.51
N SER A 452 18.84 -16.22 18.63
CA SER A 452 17.58 -16.48 17.94
C SER A 452 16.53 -16.95 18.93
N ARG A 453 15.31 -16.41 18.83
CA ARG A 453 14.15 -16.81 19.62
C ARG A 453 13.40 -17.96 18.94
N ILE A 454 13.77 -18.30 17.72
CA ILE A 454 13.12 -19.36 16.95
C ILE A 454 13.56 -20.73 17.50
N PRO A 455 12.62 -21.61 17.89
CA PRO A 455 12.98 -22.82 18.62
C PRO A 455 13.64 -23.92 17.78
N THR A 456 13.45 -23.92 16.45
CA THR A 456 14.02 -24.92 15.56
C THR A 456 14.99 -24.24 14.58
N LEU A 457 16.24 -24.69 14.60
CA LEU A 457 17.30 -24.20 13.73
C LEU A 457 17.75 -25.35 12.83
N VAL A 458 17.83 -25.10 11.52
CA VAL A 458 18.26 -26.08 10.54
C VAL A 458 19.55 -25.58 9.89
N PHE A 459 20.58 -26.41 9.88
CA PHE A 459 21.87 -26.13 9.26
C PHE A 459 22.14 -27.12 8.15
N ASP A 460 22.22 -26.66 6.92
CA ASP A 460 22.55 -27.45 5.75
C ASP A 460 23.89 -26.98 5.17
N GLU A 461 24.73 -27.93 4.81
CA GLU A 461 26.01 -27.65 4.17
C GLU A 461 26.98 -26.79 5.02
N VAL A 462 26.82 -26.80 6.34
CA VAL A 462 27.70 -26.05 7.26
C VAL A 462 29.13 -26.63 7.28
N ASP A 463 29.29 -27.85 6.87
CA ASP A 463 30.56 -28.57 6.89
C ASP A 463 31.33 -28.53 5.56
N VAL A 464 30.84 -27.77 4.58
CA VAL A 464 31.54 -27.61 3.30
C VAL A 464 32.81 -26.77 3.51
N GLY A 465 33.95 -27.36 3.09
CA GLY A 465 35.25 -26.66 3.18
C GLY A 465 35.90 -26.69 4.55
N ILE A 466 35.36 -27.47 5.49
CA ILE A 466 35.96 -27.67 6.81
C ILE A 466 36.32 -29.15 7.04
N GLY A 467 37.19 -29.39 8.00
CA GLY A 467 37.58 -30.76 8.37
C GLY A 467 38.41 -30.76 9.65
N GLY A 468 38.71 -31.93 10.14
CA GLY A 468 39.58 -32.11 11.29
C GLY A 468 39.09 -31.36 12.55
N PRO A 469 39.98 -30.58 13.19
CA PRO A 469 39.65 -29.88 14.43
C PRO A 469 38.52 -28.86 14.26
N THR A 470 38.43 -28.20 13.08
CA THR A 470 37.37 -27.23 12.80
C THR A 470 36.01 -27.92 12.79
N ALA A 471 35.90 -29.10 12.21
CA ALA A 471 34.65 -29.88 12.19
C ALA A 471 34.19 -30.23 13.61
N GLU A 472 35.14 -30.57 14.49
CA GLU A 472 34.82 -30.85 15.90
C GLU A 472 34.26 -29.64 16.61
N VAL A 473 34.86 -28.47 16.40
CA VAL A 473 34.38 -27.20 16.98
C VAL A 473 32.96 -26.89 16.50
N VAL A 474 32.71 -27.04 15.19
CA VAL A 474 31.37 -26.81 14.61
C VAL A 474 30.35 -27.76 15.25
N GLY A 475 30.68 -29.03 15.35
CA GLY A 475 29.81 -30.05 16.00
C GLY A 475 29.46 -29.68 17.43
N GLN A 476 30.45 -29.25 18.22
CA GLN A 476 30.25 -28.84 19.62
C GLN A 476 29.34 -27.62 19.71
N LEU A 477 29.50 -26.65 18.83
CA LEU A 477 28.66 -25.46 18.82
C LEU A 477 27.21 -25.80 18.50
N LEU A 478 26.99 -26.66 17.50
CA LEU A 478 25.64 -27.08 17.12
C LEU A 478 24.97 -27.87 18.25
N ARG A 479 25.76 -28.75 18.94
CA ARG A 479 25.24 -29.50 20.10
C ARG A 479 24.75 -28.56 21.20
N ARG A 480 25.52 -27.53 21.54
CA ARG A 480 25.13 -26.54 22.54
C ARG A 480 23.86 -25.79 22.17
N LEU A 481 23.74 -25.43 20.88
CA LEU A 481 22.49 -24.80 20.39
C LEU A 481 21.31 -25.78 20.55
N GLY A 482 21.52 -27.06 20.30
CA GLY A 482 20.49 -28.08 20.47
C GLY A 482 20.04 -28.26 21.92
N GLU A 483 20.92 -28.04 22.88
CA GLU A 483 20.58 -28.13 24.31
C GLU A 483 19.54 -27.06 24.72
N ARG A 484 19.49 -25.96 24.01
CA ARG A 484 18.55 -24.85 24.27
C ARG A 484 17.23 -24.99 23.52
N GLY A 485 17.16 -25.90 22.55
CA GLY A 485 15.97 -26.06 21.72
C GLY A 485 16.08 -27.26 20.80
N GLN A 486 16.01 -27.00 19.51
CA GLN A 486 16.09 -28.05 18.49
C GLN A 486 17.00 -27.59 17.36
N VAL A 487 18.00 -28.43 17.04
CA VAL A 487 18.88 -28.19 15.90
C VAL A 487 18.80 -29.41 14.98
N LEU A 488 18.64 -29.17 13.70
CA LEU A 488 18.64 -30.20 12.66
C LEU A 488 19.80 -29.90 11.71
N THR A 489 20.71 -30.83 11.55
CA THR A 489 21.86 -30.62 10.65
C THR A 489 22.10 -31.81 9.73
N VAL A 490 22.35 -31.50 8.46
CA VAL A 490 22.80 -32.48 7.47
C VAL A 490 24.32 -32.39 7.39
N THR A 491 25.01 -33.53 7.57
CA THR A 491 26.46 -33.53 7.60
C THR A 491 27.04 -34.78 6.90
N HIS A 492 28.20 -34.60 6.34
CA HIS A 492 29.02 -35.70 5.81
C HIS A 492 30.28 -35.92 6.67
N LEU A 493 30.43 -35.12 7.74
CA LEU A 493 31.63 -35.19 8.61
C LEU A 493 31.34 -35.97 9.88
N PRO A 494 32.17 -37.01 10.17
CA PRO A 494 31.97 -37.82 11.39
C PRO A 494 32.09 -37.02 12.69
N GLN A 495 32.93 -36.00 12.72
CA GLN A 495 33.13 -35.15 13.90
C GLN A 495 31.86 -34.39 14.26
N VAL A 496 31.08 -33.95 13.26
CA VAL A 496 29.81 -33.27 13.46
C VAL A 496 28.72 -34.28 13.82
N ALA A 497 28.66 -35.40 13.10
CA ALA A 497 27.67 -36.48 13.32
C ALA A 497 27.75 -37.05 14.74
N ALA A 498 28.95 -37.20 15.27
CA ALA A 498 29.15 -37.70 16.63
C ALA A 498 28.56 -36.84 17.73
N GLN A 499 28.34 -35.53 17.46
CA GLN A 499 27.83 -34.55 18.42
C GLN A 499 26.29 -34.56 18.55
N GLY A 500 25.58 -35.24 17.64
CA GLY A 500 24.12 -35.27 17.69
C GLY A 500 23.55 -36.02 18.88
N HIS A 501 22.43 -35.50 19.42
CA HIS A 501 21.64 -36.21 20.44
C HIS A 501 20.82 -37.34 19.79
N GLN A 502 20.41 -37.13 18.55
CA GLN A 502 19.67 -38.09 17.72
C GLN A 502 20.38 -38.21 16.37
N HIS A 503 20.45 -39.42 15.83
CA HIS A 503 21.09 -39.64 14.55
C HIS A 503 20.12 -40.33 13.58
N LEU A 504 19.84 -39.66 12.47
CA LEU A 504 18.96 -40.12 11.40
C LEU A 504 19.81 -40.50 10.20
N PHE A 505 19.58 -41.71 9.65
CA PHE A 505 20.34 -42.24 8.54
C PHE A 505 19.45 -42.38 7.32
N VAL A 506 19.80 -41.67 6.24
CA VAL A 506 19.11 -41.75 4.95
C VAL A 506 19.78 -42.80 4.08
N HIS A 507 19.02 -43.80 3.66
CA HIS A 507 19.53 -44.89 2.84
C HIS A 507 18.55 -45.23 1.72
N LYS A 508 19.07 -45.92 0.70
CA LYS A 508 18.26 -46.38 -0.42
C LYS A 508 17.93 -47.86 -0.22
N GLU A 509 16.63 -48.17 -0.21
CA GLU A 509 16.15 -49.54 -0.20
C GLU A 509 15.86 -49.96 -1.64
N ARG A 510 16.51 -51.01 -2.07
CA ARG A 510 16.28 -51.57 -3.40
C ARG A 510 15.08 -52.51 -3.34
N GLY A 511 13.98 -52.09 -3.96
CA GLY A 511 12.83 -52.95 -4.19
C GLY A 511 13.01 -53.76 -5.45
N SER A 512 12.06 -54.66 -5.72
CA SER A 512 12.08 -55.53 -6.90
C SER A 512 12.01 -54.76 -8.23
N SER A 513 11.47 -53.51 -8.23
CA SER A 513 11.31 -52.71 -9.44
C SER A 513 11.81 -51.27 -9.30
N GLU A 514 11.99 -50.76 -8.07
CA GLU A 514 12.33 -49.34 -7.83
C GLU A 514 13.21 -49.17 -6.60
N THR A 515 14.04 -48.15 -6.62
CA THR A 515 14.83 -47.73 -5.46
C THR A 515 14.02 -46.72 -4.66
N ARG A 516 13.85 -46.95 -3.37
CA ARG A 516 13.12 -46.05 -2.45
C ARG A 516 14.05 -45.45 -1.43
N THR A 517 13.86 -44.19 -1.10
CA THR A 517 14.61 -43.52 -0.04
C THR A 517 13.89 -43.75 1.30
N ALA A 518 14.64 -44.21 2.30
CA ALA A 518 14.12 -44.44 3.65
C ALA A 518 15.03 -43.79 4.68
N VAL A 519 14.45 -43.45 5.84
CA VAL A 519 15.18 -42.86 6.97
C VAL A 519 15.02 -43.75 8.18
N ALA A 520 16.13 -44.07 8.83
CA ALA A 520 16.16 -44.86 10.06
C ALA A 520 16.73 -44.03 11.20
N THR A 521 16.11 -44.10 12.38
CA THR A 521 16.69 -43.56 13.62
C THR A 521 17.68 -44.60 14.16
N LEU A 522 18.94 -44.21 14.31
CA LEU A 522 20.00 -45.13 14.71
C LEU A 522 20.10 -45.24 16.24
N ASN A 523 20.21 -46.47 16.73
CA ASN A 523 20.57 -46.68 18.15
C ASN A 523 22.09 -46.48 18.32
N LYS A 524 22.58 -46.55 19.56
CA LYS A 524 24.00 -46.27 19.86
C LYS A 524 24.98 -47.16 19.05
N ALA A 525 24.69 -48.46 18.95
CA ALA A 525 25.55 -49.38 18.21
C ALA A 525 25.56 -49.07 16.70
N GLN A 526 24.37 -48.84 16.13
CA GLN A 526 24.21 -48.49 14.70
C GLN A 526 24.88 -47.14 14.40
N ARG A 527 24.80 -46.23 15.34
CA ARG A 527 25.40 -44.89 15.21
C ARG A 527 26.92 -44.98 15.14
N ILE A 528 27.51 -45.79 16.03
CA ILE A 528 28.96 -46.02 16.03
C ILE A 528 29.41 -46.64 14.68
N GLU A 529 28.64 -47.59 14.14
CA GLU A 529 28.93 -48.18 12.84
C GLU A 529 28.87 -47.16 11.70
N GLU A 530 27.85 -46.30 11.70
CA GLU A 530 27.68 -45.24 10.68
C GLU A 530 28.83 -44.24 10.74
N ILE A 531 29.20 -43.80 11.94
CA ILE A 531 30.31 -42.85 12.11
C ILE A 531 31.63 -43.52 11.69
N ALA A 532 31.82 -44.82 11.99
CA ALA A 532 32.98 -45.57 11.53
C ALA A 532 33.02 -45.64 10.00
N ARG A 533 31.87 -45.88 9.35
CA ARG A 533 31.76 -45.85 7.88
C ARG A 533 32.18 -44.48 7.33
N MET A 534 31.74 -43.40 7.96
CA MET A 534 32.08 -42.01 7.57
C MET A 534 33.58 -41.73 7.74
N LEU A 535 34.23 -42.34 8.73
CA LEU A 535 35.68 -42.22 8.99
C LEU A 535 36.54 -43.01 8.02
N GLY A 536 36.15 -44.25 7.73
CA GLY A 536 37.05 -45.20 7.10
C GLY A 536 36.66 -45.74 5.73
N GLY A 537 35.51 -45.38 5.19
CA GLY A 537 35.06 -45.86 3.89
C GLY A 537 34.32 -47.19 3.93
N VAL A 538 34.50 -48.01 2.91
CA VAL A 538 33.64 -49.18 2.66
C VAL A 538 33.77 -50.27 3.73
N ASP A 539 34.97 -50.53 4.22
CA ASP A 539 35.23 -51.61 5.17
C ASP A 539 35.37 -51.09 6.60
N LEU A 540 34.56 -51.66 7.51
CA LEU A 540 34.64 -51.35 8.93
C LEU A 540 35.83 -52.08 9.56
N THR A 541 36.80 -51.33 10.04
CA THR A 541 37.97 -51.87 10.77
C THR A 541 37.74 -51.72 12.27
N LYS A 542 38.49 -52.51 13.05
CA LYS A 542 38.47 -52.39 14.52
C LYS A 542 38.90 -50.99 14.96
N GLU A 543 39.85 -50.39 14.23
CA GLU A 543 40.37 -49.05 14.53
C GLU A 543 39.32 -47.97 14.23
N SER A 544 38.61 -48.08 13.10
CA SER A 544 37.56 -47.10 12.77
C SER A 544 36.38 -47.20 13.75
N LEU A 545 36.00 -48.43 14.17
CA LEU A 545 34.97 -48.63 15.20
C LEU A 545 35.38 -48.04 16.56
N ALA A 546 36.64 -48.26 16.97
CA ALA A 546 37.18 -47.71 18.22
C ALA A 546 37.21 -46.18 18.19
N HIS A 547 37.64 -45.62 17.08
CA HIS A 547 37.66 -44.16 16.89
C HIS A 547 36.25 -43.58 16.92
N ALA A 548 35.31 -44.20 16.22
CA ALA A 548 33.89 -43.76 16.22
C ALA A 548 33.29 -43.83 17.62
N LYS A 549 33.54 -44.90 18.36
CA LYS A 549 33.07 -45.05 19.74
C LYS A 549 33.64 -43.97 20.64
N LYS A 550 34.91 -43.62 20.48
CA LYS A 550 35.54 -42.53 21.23
C LYS A 550 34.89 -41.20 20.94
N LEU A 551 34.62 -40.88 19.66
CA LEU A 551 33.97 -39.63 19.27
C LEU A 551 32.57 -39.51 19.89
N VAL A 552 31.76 -40.56 19.84
CA VAL A 552 30.40 -40.59 20.38
C VAL A 552 30.42 -40.42 21.91
N ASN A 553 31.32 -41.12 22.59
CA ASN A 553 31.43 -41.08 24.06
C ASN A 553 31.91 -39.71 24.54
N LEU A 554 32.88 -39.09 23.86
CA LEU A 554 33.35 -37.74 24.19
C LEU A 554 32.28 -36.71 24.01
N ALA A 555 31.47 -36.81 22.95
CA ALA A 555 30.36 -35.93 22.71
C ALA A 555 29.31 -36.00 23.83
N ALA A 556 29.04 -37.19 24.34
CA ALA A 556 28.07 -37.39 25.43
C ALA A 556 28.54 -36.81 26.78
N GLN A 557 29.86 -36.60 26.94
CA GLN A 557 30.45 -36.05 28.17
C GLN A 557 30.50 -34.52 28.19
N ASN A 558 30.41 -33.90 27.02
CA ASN A 558 30.42 -32.44 26.85
C ASN A 558 29.00 -31.86 26.85
#